data_2789820816cae56f568ce9ddfebe6656
#
_entry.id   2789820816cae56f568ce9ddfebe6656
#
_cell.length_a   1.000
_cell.length_b   1.000
_cell.length_c   1.000
_cell.angle_alpha   90.00
_cell.angle_beta   90.00
_cell.angle_gamma   90.00
#
_symmetry.space_group_name_H-M   'P 1'
#
loop_
_entity.id
_entity.type
_entity.pdbx_description
1 polymer ?
#
loop_
_entity_poly.entity_id
_entity_poly.type
_entity_poly.pdbx_seq_one_letter_code
_entity_poly.pdbx_strand_id
1 'polypeptide(L)'
;MGWKRSLLTTALNVPVMAALKVPGIRENVARELAASLRVIADVGALLHQDPSGNELIRRNPLLREPLEQIGNELVQEALAEIKSGFRMLRPQAVTGIKKTRLGSTNDGGYVMLDDFQGVDTALSLGIDKDVSWDVDIAKRGITVYQFDHTVDGPPVADNPHFVFAKKRISTETGPDTETLPSLLRRFDKGAKPNIILKIDIECDEWAIFDQLSPEIVSRFPQIVGEFHFFEGFSADPRCRRLITRVLKKLTDSYAVVHIHANSWGDFHTFNNIAFPNVLELTFANRGLYPLSETNEKFPGILDAPNDPGRPDVHLNTLWS
;
A
#
# COMPACT_ATOMS: atom_id res chain seq x y z
N MET A 1 -18.69 -15.77 -15.40
CA MET A 1 -17.94 -15.72 -16.69
C MET A 1 -18.82 -15.66 -17.93
N GLY A 2 -20.05 -16.15 -17.95
CA GLY A 2 -20.92 -16.18 -19.15
C GLY A 2 -21.53 -14.84 -19.62
N TRP A 3 -21.80 -13.90 -18.72
CA TRP A 3 -22.44 -12.63 -19.03
C TRP A 3 -21.55 -11.62 -19.78
N LYS A 4 -20.25 -11.67 -19.56
CA LYS A 4 -19.28 -10.75 -20.20
C LYS A 4 -19.01 -11.07 -21.68
N ARG A 5 -19.15 -12.32 -22.11
CA ARG A 5 -19.06 -12.71 -23.52
C ARG A 5 -20.24 -12.22 -24.37
N SER A 6 -21.43 -12.10 -23.79
CA SER A 6 -22.64 -11.68 -24.50
C SER A 6 -22.62 -10.19 -24.87
N LEU A 7 -22.09 -9.32 -24.03
CA LEU A 7 -22.06 -7.87 -24.29
C LEU A 7 -21.08 -7.48 -25.41
N LEU A 8 -19.92 -8.13 -25.50
CA LEU A 8 -18.92 -7.87 -26.56
C LEU A 8 -19.35 -8.39 -27.93
N THR A 9 -20.10 -9.49 -27.98
CA THR A 9 -20.57 -10.07 -29.24
C THR A 9 -21.83 -9.40 -29.80
N THR A 10 -22.63 -8.75 -28.96
CA THR A 10 -23.90 -8.13 -29.38
C THR A 10 -23.74 -6.65 -29.80
N ALA A 11 -22.64 -6.00 -29.45
CA ALA A 11 -22.46 -4.56 -29.69
C ALA A 11 -21.99 -4.20 -31.12
N LEU A 12 -21.63 -5.16 -31.95
CA LEU A 12 -21.06 -4.87 -33.28
C LEU A 12 -21.85 -5.56 -34.40
N ASN A 13 -23.10 -5.15 -34.60
CA ASN A 13 -23.87 -5.55 -35.79
C ASN A 13 -23.47 -4.71 -37.03
N VAL A 14 -23.76 -5.22 -38.21
CA VAL A 14 -23.39 -4.68 -39.55
C VAL A 14 -23.56 -3.15 -39.74
N PRO A 15 -24.53 -2.42 -39.12
CA PRO A 15 -24.60 -0.97 -39.21
C PRO A 15 -23.41 -0.25 -38.56
N VAL A 16 -22.79 -0.84 -37.51
CA VAL A 16 -21.63 -0.26 -36.81
C VAL A 16 -20.39 -0.26 -37.69
N MET A 17 -20.24 -1.27 -38.56
CA MET A 17 -19.12 -1.35 -39.49
C MET A 17 -19.06 -0.24 -40.52
N ALA A 18 -20.23 0.27 -40.95
CA ALA A 18 -20.32 1.42 -41.87
C ALA A 18 -19.99 2.74 -41.13
N ALA A 19 -20.42 2.87 -39.88
CA ALA A 19 -20.12 4.02 -39.03
C ALA A 19 -18.66 4.14 -38.66
N LEU A 20 -17.94 3.03 -38.47
CA LEU A 20 -16.51 3.00 -38.16
C LEU A 20 -15.61 3.51 -39.29
N LYS A 21 -16.15 3.72 -40.51
CA LYS A 21 -15.42 4.36 -41.60
C LYS A 21 -15.31 5.89 -41.44
N VAL A 22 -16.12 6.48 -40.53
CA VAL A 22 -16.07 7.91 -40.22
C VAL A 22 -15.08 8.11 -39.05
N PRO A 23 -13.98 8.87 -39.21
CA PRO A 23 -12.93 8.98 -38.18
C PRO A 23 -13.45 9.35 -36.80
N GLY A 24 -14.26 10.40 -36.66
CA GLY A 24 -14.78 10.84 -35.34
C GLY A 24 -15.70 9.82 -34.66
N ILE A 25 -16.46 9.00 -35.42
CA ILE A 25 -17.30 7.94 -34.86
C ILE A 25 -16.42 6.77 -34.41
N ARG A 26 -15.39 6.42 -35.19
CA ARG A 26 -14.42 5.38 -34.86
C ARG A 26 -13.72 5.64 -33.51
N GLU A 27 -13.26 6.86 -33.31
CA GLU A 27 -12.61 7.28 -32.07
C GLU A 27 -13.57 7.25 -30.88
N ASN A 28 -14.79 7.71 -31.03
CA ASN A 28 -15.81 7.66 -29.96
C ASN A 28 -16.16 6.21 -29.59
N VAL A 29 -16.38 5.34 -30.57
CA VAL A 29 -16.65 3.91 -30.32
C VAL A 29 -15.46 3.23 -29.65
N ALA A 30 -14.22 3.56 -30.04
CA ALA A 30 -13.03 3.05 -29.40
C ALA A 30 -12.91 3.55 -27.93
N ARG A 31 -13.23 4.82 -27.64
CA ARG A 31 -13.27 5.38 -26.29
C ARG A 31 -14.35 4.74 -25.42
N GLU A 32 -15.55 4.53 -25.93
CA GLU A 32 -16.64 3.84 -25.25
C GLU A 32 -16.28 2.39 -24.93
N LEU A 33 -15.67 1.68 -25.90
CA LEU A 33 -15.15 0.33 -25.73
C LEU A 33 -14.02 0.28 -24.70
N ALA A 34 -13.07 1.18 -24.78
CA ALA A 34 -11.99 1.28 -23.80
C ALA A 34 -12.53 1.64 -22.39
N ALA A 35 -13.54 2.50 -22.29
CA ALA A 35 -14.20 2.80 -21.02
C ALA A 35 -14.91 1.57 -20.43
N SER A 36 -15.54 0.76 -21.28
CA SER A 36 -16.14 -0.52 -20.88
C SER A 36 -15.09 -1.57 -20.52
N LEU A 37 -13.94 -1.56 -21.18
CA LEU A 37 -12.78 -2.42 -20.90
C LEU A 37 -11.96 -1.95 -19.68
N ARG A 38 -12.02 -0.68 -19.30
CA ARG A 38 -11.45 -0.17 -18.03
C ARG A 38 -11.99 -0.90 -16.79
N VAL A 39 -13.14 -1.53 -16.91
CA VAL A 39 -13.72 -2.40 -15.86
C VAL A 39 -13.08 -3.80 -15.85
N ILE A 40 -12.30 -4.14 -16.89
CA ILE A 40 -11.69 -5.44 -17.08
C ILE A 40 -10.19 -5.23 -17.33
N ALA A 41 -9.42 -5.05 -16.26
CA ALA A 41 -7.95 -5.01 -16.24
C ALA A 41 -7.25 -4.62 -17.57
N ASP A 42 -6.39 -3.61 -17.49
CA ASP A 42 -5.30 -3.28 -18.43
C ASP A 42 -5.58 -3.52 -19.93
N VAL A 43 -6.04 -2.49 -20.64
CA VAL A 43 -6.33 -2.56 -22.10
C VAL A 43 -5.09 -3.01 -22.89
N GLY A 44 -3.87 -2.70 -22.41
CA GLY A 44 -2.62 -3.16 -23.03
C GLY A 44 -2.43 -4.68 -22.92
N ALA A 45 -2.67 -5.26 -21.74
CA ALA A 45 -2.62 -6.71 -21.55
C ALA A 45 -3.74 -7.43 -22.31
N LEU A 46 -4.93 -6.82 -22.40
CA LEU A 46 -6.07 -7.34 -23.16
C LEU A 46 -5.79 -7.39 -24.67
N LEU A 47 -5.11 -6.39 -25.21
CA LEU A 47 -4.81 -6.30 -26.63
C LEU A 47 -3.69 -7.24 -27.05
N HIS A 48 -2.76 -7.58 -26.16
CA HIS A 48 -1.59 -8.40 -26.48
C HIS A 48 -1.61 -9.81 -25.88
N GLN A 49 -2.36 -10.06 -24.82
CA GLN A 49 -2.35 -11.36 -24.10
C GLN A 49 -3.71 -12.07 -24.03
N ASP A 50 -4.83 -11.37 -24.19
CA ASP A 50 -6.15 -11.99 -24.15
C ASP A 50 -6.62 -12.38 -25.57
N PRO A 51 -6.91 -13.66 -25.83
CA PRO A 51 -7.49 -14.12 -27.08
C PRO A 51 -8.76 -13.37 -27.52
N SER A 52 -9.56 -12.87 -26.57
CA SER A 52 -10.78 -12.09 -26.84
C SER A 52 -10.48 -10.68 -27.40
N GLY A 53 -9.44 -10.01 -26.90
CA GLY A 53 -8.99 -8.71 -27.43
C GLY A 53 -8.45 -8.82 -28.85
N ASN A 54 -7.64 -9.85 -29.11
CA ASN A 54 -7.13 -10.16 -30.43
C ASN A 54 -8.25 -10.51 -31.42
N GLU A 55 -9.29 -11.23 -30.98
CA GLU A 55 -10.44 -11.56 -31.81
C GLU A 55 -11.28 -10.31 -32.15
N LEU A 56 -11.43 -9.37 -31.22
CA LEU A 56 -12.12 -8.10 -31.46
C LEU A 56 -11.41 -7.27 -32.53
N ILE A 57 -10.08 -7.13 -32.45
CA ILE A 57 -9.28 -6.41 -33.45
C ILE A 57 -9.31 -7.13 -34.79
N ARG A 58 -9.21 -8.47 -34.79
CA ARG A 58 -9.26 -9.27 -36.00
C ARG A 58 -10.59 -9.08 -36.76
N ARG A 59 -11.69 -9.01 -36.06
CA ARG A 59 -13.04 -8.76 -36.65
C ARG A 59 -13.24 -7.33 -37.06
N ASN A 60 -12.55 -6.38 -36.45
CA ASN A 60 -12.72 -4.95 -36.66
C ASN A 60 -11.36 -4.23 -36.84
N PRO A 61 -10.67 -4.45 -37.96
CA PRO A 61 -9.31 -3.91 -38.17
C PRO A 61 -9.22 -2.37 -38.03
N LEU A 62 -10.32 -1.66 -38.32
CA LEU A 62 -10.40 -0.19 -38.20
C LEU A 62 -10.32 0.30 -36.74
N LEU A 63 -10.55 -0.56 -35.77
CA LEU A 63 -10.44 -0.22 -34.34
C LEU A 63 -9.02 -0.44 -33.81
N ARG A 64 -8.13 -1.09 -34.53
CA ARG A 64 -6.78 -1.41 -34.06
C ARG A 64 -6.04 -0.16 -33.62
N GLU A 65 -5.83 0.78 -34.53
CA GLU A 65 -5.05 1.99 -34.25
C GLU A 65 -5.64 2.85 -33.13
N PRO A 66 -6.95 3.17 -33.09
CA PRO A 66 -7.53 3.88 -31.97
C PRO A 66 -7.44 3.15 -30.63
N LEU A 67 -7.61 1.83 -30.61
CA LEU A 67 -7.49 1.04 -29.38
C LEU A 67 -6.03 0.98 -28.88
N GLU A 68 -5.07 0.81 -29.79
CA GLU A 68 -3.64 0.87 -29.46
C GLU A 68 -3.25 2.25 -28.92
N GLN A 69 -3.76 3.33 -29.52
CA GLN A 69 -3.52 4.69 -29.01
C GLN A 69 -4.10 4.88 -27.61
N ILE A 70 -5.37 4.52 -27.39
CA ILE A 70 -6.01 4.63 -26.08
C ILE A 70 -5.30 3.72 -25.06
N GLY A 71 -4.89 2.51 -25.45
CA GLY A 71 -4.12 1.63 -24.60
C GLY A 71 -2.79 2.25 -24.16
N ASN A 72 -2.06 2.88 -25.08
CA ASN A 72 -0.84 3.60 -24.78
C ASN A 72 -1.09 4.79 -23.83
N GLU A 73 -2.13 5.59 -24.07
CA GLU A 73 -2.51 6.70 -23.19
C GLU A 73 -2.77 6.20 -21.75
N LEU A 74 -3.53 5.10 -21.59
CA LEU A 74 -3.83 4.49 -20.30
C LEU A 74 -2.59 3.94 -19.58
N VAL A 75 -1.66 3.35 -20.34
CA VAL A 75 -0.37 2.89 -19.78
C VAL A 75 0.45 4.07 -19.29
N GLN A 76 0.50 5.19 -20.04
CA GLN A 76 1.23 6.38 -19.61
C GLN A 76 0.59 7.05 -18.39
N GLU A 77 -0.76 7.12 -18.32
CA GLU A 77 -1.47 7.59 -17.13
C GLU A 77 -1.13 6.71 -15.91
N ALA A 78 -1.21 5.38 -16.06
CA ALA A 78 -0.87 4.44 -15.00
C ALA A 78 0.57 4.59 -14.54
N LEU A 79 1.50 4.73 -15.48
CA LEU A 79 2.92 4.92 -15.21
C LEU A 79 3.18 6.21 -14.42
N ALA A 80 2.49 7.30 -14.78
CA ALA A 80 2.59 8.57 -14.06
C ALA A 80 2.05 8.46 -12.63
N GLU A 81 0.92 7.78 -12.42
CA GLU A 81 0.34 7.53 -11.11
C GLU A 81 1.25 6.66 -10.24
N ILE A 82 1.82 5.57 -10.78
CA ILE A 82 2.76 4.69 -10.08
C ILE A 82 4.01 5.46 -9.65
N LYS A 83 4.62 6.21 -10.57
CA LYS A 83 5.78 7.05 -10.26
C LYS A 83 5.45 8.09 -9.19
N SER A 84 4.30 8.73 -9.29
CA SER A 84 3.84 9.69 -8.28
C SER A 84 3.68 9.04 -6.91
N GLY A 85 3.09 7.83 -6.84
CA GLY A 85 2.96 7.06 -5.61
C GLY A 85 4.31 6.78 -4.95
N PHE A 86 5.26 6.27 -5.71
CA PHE A 86 6.60 5.99 -5.17
C PHE A 86 7.38 7.25 -4.80
N ARG A 87 7.20 8.36 -5.51
CA ARG A 87 7.80 9.66 -5.11
C ARG A 87 7.30 10.15 -3.77
N MET A 88 6.03 9.90 -3.41
CA MET A 88 5.49 10.22 -2.08
C MET A 88 6.18 9.41 -0.97
N LEU A 89 6.73 8.25 -1.29
CA LEU A 89 7.47 7.39 -0.35
C LEU A 89 8.95 7.75 -0.23
N ARG A 90 9.44 8.78 -0.95
CA ARG A 90 10.85 9.20 -0.83
C ARG A 90 11.15 9.59 0.61
N PRO A 91 12.14 8.93 1.27
CA PRO A 91 12.45 9.20 2.65
C PRO A 91 13.00 10.60 2.91
N GLN A 92 12.75 11.10 4.11
CA GLN A 92 13.30 12.34 4.66
C GLN A 92 14.04 12.02 5.96
N ALA A 93 15.04 12.82 6.32
CA ALA A 93 15.69 12.74 7.61
C ALA A 93 14.95 13.58 8.67
N VAL A 94 15.07 13.17 9.93
CA VAL A 94 14.66 13.97 11.08
C VAL A 94 15.92 14.53 11.75
N THR A 95 15.98 15.84 11.89
CA THR A 95 17.15 16.51 12.47
C THR A 95 17.25 16.22 13.96
N GLY A 96 18.41 15.75 14.40
CA GLY A 96 18.72 15.56 15.83
C GLY A 96 18.18 14.28 16.46
N ILE A 97 17.42 13.45 15.71
CA ILE A 97 16.91 12.17 16.20
C ILE A 97 17.51 11.04 15.39
N LYS A 98 18.06 10.05 16.09
CA LYS A 98 18.61 8.84 15.46
C LYS A 98 17.50 7.83 15.16
N LYS A 99 17.77 6.96 14.21
CA LYS A 99 16.95 5.76 14.00
C LYS A 99 17.48 4.59 14.83
N THR A 100 16.60 3.71 15.19
CA THR A 100 16.92 2.44 15.88
C THR A 100 16.07 1.33 15.26
N ARG A 101 16.65 0.12 15.21
CA ARG A 101 15.88 -1.08 14.89
C ARG A 101 15.26 -1.62 16.17
N LEU A 102 14.01 -1.95 16.11
CA LEU A 102 13.22 -2.59 17.16
C LEU A 102 12.69 -3.91 16.65
N GLY A 103 12.77 -4.93 17.51
CA GLY A 103 12.39 -6.28 17.13
C GLY A 103 13.54 -7.10 16.58
N SER A 104 13.21 -8.12 15.81
CA SER A 104 14.20 -9.08 15.29
C SER A 104 15.15 -8.43 14.27
N THR A 105 16.25 -9.13 13.99
CA THR A 105 17.21 -8.67 12.97
C THR A 105 16.62 -8.81 11.56
N ASN A 106 15.83 -9.85 11.34
CA ASN A 106 15.19 -10.14 10.07
C ASN A 106 13.70 -9.75 10.11
N ASP A 107 12.81 -10.64 9.71
CA ASP A 107 11.38 -10.44 9.75
C ASP A 107 10.84 -10.09 11.14
N GLY A 108 9.81 -9.27 11.25
CA GLY A 108 9.25 -8.80 12.53
C GLY A 108 10.03 -7.66 13.22
N GLY A 109 11.13 -7.19 12.63
CA GLY A 109 11.90 -6.05 13.13
C GLY A 109 11.76 -4.81 12.25
N TYR A 110 11.60 -3.65 12.87
CA TYR A 110 11.32 -2.39 12.17
C TYR A 110 12.27 -1.27 12.58
N VAL A 111 12.67 -0.43 11.64
CA VAL A 111 13.50 0.75 11.90
C VAL A 111 12.62 1.96 12.14
N MET A 112 12.72 2.57 13.33
CA MET A 112 11.96 3.73 13.76
C MET A 112 12.87 4.86 14.22
N LEU A 113 12.31 6.05 14.44
CA LEU A 113 13.00 7.11 15.20
C LEU A 113 13.11 6.68 16.66
N ASP A 114 14.28 6.83 17.25
CA ASP A 114 14.51 6.55 18.68
C ASP A 114 13.99 7.72 19.54
N ASP A 115 12.70 8.03 19.38
CA ASP A 115 11.98 9.04 20.13
C ASP A 115 10.60 8.50 20.56
N PHE A 116 10.51 8.21 21.85
CA PHE A 116 9.30 7.69 22.50
C PHE A 116 8.85 8.64 23.65
N GLN A 117 9.32 9.88 23.65
CA GLN A 117 8.97 10.83 24.69
C GLN A 117 7.47 11.14 24.68
N GLY A 118 6.82 10.90 25.82
CA GLY A 118 5.38 11.09 25.98
C GLY A 118 4.51 9.98 25.41
N VAL A 119 5.12 8.94 24.82
CA VAL A 119 4.41 7.72 24.38
C VAL A 119 4.24 6.80 25.59
N ASP A 120 3.01 6.39 25.86
CA ASP A 120 2.67 5.43 26.92
C ASP A 120 1.89 4.22 26.38
N THR A 121 1.47 4.29 25.16
CA THR A 121 0.63 3.28 24.50
C THR A 121 1.20 2.94 23.11
N ALA A 122 1.24 1.66 22.81
CA ALA A 122 1.48 1.16 21.47
C ALA A 122 0.30 0.31 21.00
N LEU A 123 -0.17 0.53 19.79
CA LEU A 123 -1.09 -0.36 19.11
C LEU A 123 -0.27 -1.26 18.18
N SER A 124 -0.29 -2.57 18.41
CA SER A 124 0.35 -3.59 17.58
C SER A 124 -0.73 -4.40 16.88
N LEU A 125 -0.91 -4.12 15.60
CA LEU A 125 -1.97 -4.70 14.78
C LEU A 125 -1.35 -5.75 13.85
N GLY A 126 -1.69 -7.03 14.06
CA GLY A 126 -1.02 -8.18 13.46
C GLY A 126 0.28 -8.53 14.21
N ILE A 127 0.30 -9.67 14.89
CA ILE A 127 1.47 -10.10 15.67
C ILE A 127 1.98 -11.48 15.26
N ASP A 128 1.15 -12.31 14.67
CA ASP A 128 1.43 -13.71 14.33
C ASP A 128 2.30 -14.40 15.40
N LYS A 129 3.46 -14.88 15.05
CA LYS A 129 4.39 -15.60 15.93
C LYS A 129 5.60 -14.76 16.38
N ASP A 130 5.76 -13.54 15.91
CA ASP A 130 6.84 -12.64 16.29
C ASP A 130 6.31 -11.38 17.00
N VAL A 131 6.67 -11.25 18.26
CA VAL A 131 6.37 -10.08 19.09
C VAL A 131 7.67 -9.39 19.56
N SER A 132 8.76 -9.55 18.81
CA SER A 132 10.06 -8.99 19.17
C SER A 132 10.03 -7.45 19.21
N TRP A 133 9.31 -6.80 18.27
CA TRP A 133 9.06 -5.36 18.30
C TRP A 133 8.30 -4.95 19.55
N ASP A 134 7.24 -5.69 19.88
CA ASP A 134 6.41 -5.45 21.08
C ASP A 134 7.22 -5.54 22.37
N VAL A 135 8.10 -6.54 22.45
CA VAL A 135 9.02 -6.71 23.58
C VAL A 135 9.95 -5.50 23.72
N ASP A 136 10.51 -5.00 22.64
CA ASP A 136 11.42 -3.85 22.67
C ASP A 136 10.69 -2.55 23.02
N ILE A 137 9.44 -2.41 22.63
CA ILE A 137 8.55 -1.30 23.05
C ILE A 137 8.22 -1.43 24.55
N ALA A 138 7.85 -2.63 25.01
CA ALA A 138 7.53 -2.89 26.40
C ALA A 138 8.71 -2.61 27.37
N LYS A 139 9.96 -2.89 26.95
CA LYS A 139 11.18 -2.55 27.69
C LYS A 139 11.33 -1.04 27.97
N ARG A 140 10.64 -0.18 27.21
CA ARG A 140 10.57 1.27 27.40
C ARG A 140 9.48 1.70 28.36
N GLY A 141 8.77 0.74 28.99
CA GLY A 141 7.66 0.99 29.90
C GLY A 141 6.34 1.37 29.20
N ILE A 142 6.26 1.14 27.89
CA ILE A 142 5.08 1.43 27.06
C ILE A 142 4.15 0.22 27.09
N THR A 143 2.86 0.45 27.32
CA THR A 143 1.87 -0.64 27.23
C THR A 143 1.54 -0.95 25.77
N VAL A 144 1.66 -2.21 25.40
CA VAL A 144 1.40 -2.69 24.03
C VAL A 144 0.06 -3.40 23.97
N TYR A 145 -0.89 -2.82 23.26
CA TYR A 145 -2.17 -3.43 22.96
C TYR A 145 -2.08 -4.18 21.64
N GLN A 146 -2.13 -5.50 21.74
CA GLN A 146 -1.93 -6.42 20.63
C GLN A 146 -3.27 -6.91 20.11
N PHE A 147 -3.45 -6.84 18.79
CA PHE A 147 -4.67 -7.30 18.12
C PHE A 147 -4.30 -8.25 16.98
N ASP A 148 -4.78 -9.48 17.10
CA ASP A 148 -4.64 -10.48 16.06
C ASP A 148 -5.78 -11.48 16.17
N HIS A 149 -6.34 -11.90 15.06
CA HIS A 149 -7.42 -12.88 15.03
C HIS A 149 -6.94 -14.28 14.65
N THR A 150 -5.70 -14.41 14.19
CA THR A 150 -5.15 -15.66 13.66
C THR A 150 -4.52 -16.53 14.76
N VAL A 151 -4.11 -15.89 15.87
CA VAL A 151 -3.48 -16.57 17.01
C VAL A 151 -4.34 -16.53 18.26
N ASP A 152 -4.11 -17.46 19.21
CA ASP A 152 -4.86 -17.52 20.47
C ASP A 152 -4.26 -16.64 21.57
N GLY A 153 -3.06 -16.11 21.37
CA GLY A 153 -2.36 -15.26 22.31
C GLY A 153 -0.95 -14.95 21.83
N PRO A 154 -0.27 -13.97 22.44
CA PRO A 154 1.10 -13.65 22.06
C PRO A 154 2.06 -14.80 22.43
N PRO A 155 3.13 -15.03 21.65
CA PRO A 155 4.16 -16.04 21.98
C PRO A 155 4.85 -15.81 23.34
N VAL A 156 4.85 -14.57 23.81
CA VAL A 156 5.36 -14.16 25.14
C VAL A 156 4.19 -13.72 25.99
N ALA A 157 3.61 -14.67 26.75
CA ALA A 157 2.37 -14.45 27.51
C ALA A 157 2.55 -13.63 28.81
N ASP A 158 3.73 -13.73 29.46
CA ASP A 158 3.93 -13.20 30.81
C ASP A 158 4.54 -11.78 30.85
N ASN A 159 4.40 -10.99 29.79
CA ASN A 159 4.86 -9.61 29.81
C ASN A 159 3.82 -8.69 30.43
N PRO A 160 4.09 -7.98 31.55
CA PRO A 160 3.12 -7.13 32.25
C PRO A 160 2.66 -5.92 31.43
N HIS A 161 3.36 -5.59 30.36
CA HIS A 161 3.02 -4.50 29.45
C HIS A 161 2.18 -4.98 28.23
N PHE A 162 1.88 -6.27 28.11
CA PHE A 162 1.08 -6.78 27.01
C PHE A 162 -0.38 -6.91 27.38
N VAL A 163 -1.23 -6.43 26.46
CA VAL A 163 -2.67 -6.61 26.53
C VAL A 163 -3.15 -7.15 25.17
N PHE A 164 -3.39 -8.45 25.12
CA PHE A 164 -3.82 -9.12 23.90
C PHE A 164 -5.34 -9.16 23.76
N ALA A 165 -5.82 -8.97 22.54
CA ALA A 165 -7.20 -9.20 22.16
C ALA A 165 -7.25 -9.98 20.83
N LYS A 166 -7.90 -11.15 20.85
CA LYS A 166 -8.12 -11.94 19.63
C LYS A 166 -9.21 -11.28 18.76
N LYS A 167 -8.81 -10.26 18.01
CA LYS A 167 -9.69 -9.48 17.13
C LYS A 167 -8.98 -9.13 15.82
N ARG A 168 -9.72 -9.20 14.71
CA ARG A 168 -9.29 -8.65 13.44
C ARG A 168 -9.44 -7.13 13.47
N ILE A 169 -8.45 -6.40 12.97
CA ILE A 169 -8.61 -4.98 12.67
C ILE A 169 -9.29 -4.86 11.31
N SER A 170 -10.35 -4.06 11.26
CA SER A 170 -11.23 -3.96 10.09
C SER A 170 -11.75 -2.54 9.92
N THR A 171 -12.50 -2.32 8.88
CA THR A 171 -13.22 -1.07 8.59
C THR A 171 -14.53 -0.95 9.39
N GLU A 172 -14.99 -2.04 10.00
CA GLU A 172 -16.24 -2.11 10.79
C GLU A 172 -16.01 -2.81 12.11
N THR A 173 -16.64 -2.28 13.18
CA THR A 173 -16.63 -2.90 14.51
C THR A 173 -17.69 -4.00 14.60
N GLY A 174 -17.30 -5.15 15.14
CA GLY A 174 -18.16 -6.31 15.34
C GLY A 174 -17.73 -7.15 16.53
N PRO A 175 -18.37 -8.32 16.75
CA PRO A 175 -18.00 -9.23 17.83
C PRO A 175 -16.52 -9.63 17.82
N ASP A 176 -15.97 -9.93 16.62
CA ASP A 176 -14.61 -10.41 16.42
C ASP A 176 -13.74 -9.38 15.65
N THR A 177 -14.27 -8.17 15.42
CA THR A 177 -13.57 -7.08 14.71
C THR A 177 -13.49 -5.81 15.54
N GLU A 178 -12.46 -5.01 15.28
CA GLU A 178 -12.24 -3.71 15.91
C GLU A 178 -11.77 -2.70 14.84
N THR A 179 -12.02 -1.43 15.05
CA THR A 179 -11.60 -0.37 14.13
C THR A 179 -10.56 0.54 14.78
N LEU A 180 -9.64 1.05 13.97
CA LEU A 180 -8.64 1.98 14.46
C LEU A 180 -9.24 3.25 15.12
N PRO A 181 -10.32 3.87 14.60
CA PRO A 181 -11.01 4.96 15.30
C PRO A 181 -11.57 4.57 16.66
N SER A 182 -12.06 3.35 16.84
CA SER A 182 -12.55 2.86 18.13
C SER A 182 -11.41 2.71 19.14
N LEU A 183 -10.28 2.14 18.69
CA LEU A 183 -9.08 2.02 19.52
C LEU A 183 -8.55 3.38 19.96
N LEU A 184 -8.49 4.36 19.05
CA LEU A 184 -8.08 5.70 19.40
C LEU A 184 -9.00 6.35 20.42
N ARG A 185 -10.32 6.27 20.26
CA ARG A 185 -11.28 6.76 21.27
C ARG A 185 -11.05 6.14 22.65
N ARG A 186 -10.59 4.88 22.70
CA ARG A 186 -10.33 4.15 23.92
C ARG A 186 -9.01 4.53 24.59
N PHE A 187 -7.96 4.79 23.83
CA PHE A 187 -6.59 4.91 24.33
C PHE A 187 -6.00 6.33 24.20
N ASP A 188 -6.54 7.16 23.30
CA ASP A 188 -6.05 8.52 23.11
C ASP A 188 -6.44 9.41 24.31
N LYS A 189 -5.43 9.98 24.97
CA LYS A 189 -5.60 10.86 26.13
C LYS A 189 -5.77 12.34 25.76
N GLY A 190 -5.83 12.67 24.49
CA GLY A 190 -6.33 13.94 23.93
C GLY A 190 -5.29 15.01 23.68
N ALA A 191 -4.59 15.52 24.67
CA ALA A 191 -3.82 16.77 24.52
C ALA A 191 -2.54 16.66 23.68
N LYS A 192 -1.88 15.49 23.68
CA LYS A 192 -0.67 15.22 22.88
C LYS A 192 -0.73 13.81 22.32
N PRO A 193 -0.12 13.56 21.15
CA PRO A 193 0.01 12.21 20.63
C PRO A 193 0.82 11.34 21.61
N ASN A 194 0.16 10.32 22.17
CA ASN A 194 0.75 9.39 23.15
C ASN A 194 0.76 7.94 22.66
N ILE A 195 0.29 7.70 21.45
CA ILE A 195 0.10 6.37 20.87
C ILE A 195 0.99 6.22 19.64
N ILE A 196 1.84 5.18 19.61
CA ILE A 196 2.49 4.72 18.38
C ILE A 196 1.70 3.58 17.77
N LEU A 197 1.79 3.44 16.45
CA LEU A 197 1.10 2.41 15.68
C LEU A 197 2.10 1.51 14.96
N LYS A 198 2.02 0.19 15.20
CA LYS A 198 2.52 -0.86 14.30
C LYS A 198 1.32 -1.47 13.59
N ILE A 199 1.41 -1.63 12.28
CA ILE A 199 0.37 -2.23 11.46
C ILE A 199 0.98 -3.20 10.44
N ASP A 200 0.50 -4.45 10.48
CA ASP A 200 0.95 -5.53 9.63
C ASP A 200 -0.19 -6.57 9.59
N ILE A 201 -1.17 -6.35 8.73
CA ILE A 201 -2.48 -7.03 8.75
C ILE A 201 -2.89 -7.62 7.41
N GLU A 202 -1.89 -7.89 6.56
CA GLU A 202 -2.07 -8.70 5.36
C GLU A 202 -3.11 -8.13 4.36
N CYS A 203 -2.80 -6.96 3.81
CA CYS A 203 -3.54 -6.25 2.77
C CYS A 203 -4.73 -5.37 3.22
N ASP A 204 -5.17 -5.40 4.47
CA ASP A 204 -6.27 -4.55 4.94
C ASP A 204 -5.82 -3.08 5.22
N GLU A 205 -4.51 -2.78 5.22
CA GLU A 205 -3.93 -1.46 5.54
C GLU A 205 -4.57 -0.35 4.70
N TRP A 206 -4.68 -0.57 3.40
CA TRP A 206 -5.21 0.43 2.46
C TRP A 206 -6.66 0.79 2.75
N ALA A 207 -7.51 -0.21 3.02
CA ALA A 207 -8.91 0.00 3.31
C ALA A 207 -9.11 0.72 4.65
N ILE A 208 -8.31 0.36 5.66
CA ILE A 208 -8.36 0.99 6.97
C ILE A 208 -7.94 2.45 6.89
N PHE A 209 -6.78 2.75 6.31
CA PHE A 209 -6.32 4.15 6.18
C PHE A 209 -7.21 4.98 5.27
N ASP A 210 -7.87 4.38 4.25
CA ASP A 210 -8.79 5.11 3.38
C ASP A 210 -9.99 5.68 4.12
N GLN A 211 -10.50 4.97 5.13
CA GLN A 211 -11.65 5.41 5.93
C GLN A 211 -11.30 6.41 7.04
N LEU A 212 -10.02 6.55 7.40
CA LEU A 212 -9.62 7.47 8.46
C LEU A 212 -9.73 8.93 8.01
N SER A 213 -10.25 9.79 8.88
CA SER A 213 -10.15 11.23 8.66
C SER A 213 -8.71 11.71 8.86
N PRO A 214 -8.30 12.84 8.25
CA PRO A 214 -6.96 13.40 8.45
C PRO A 214 -6.63 13.68 9.93
N GLU A 215 -7.63 14.07 10.72
CA GLU A 215 -7.47 14.35 12.16
C GLU A 215 -7.13 13.07 12.93
N ILE A 216 -7.71 11.93 12.55
CA ILE A 216 -7.41 10.63 13.16
C ILE A 216 -6.02 10.18 12.72
N VAL A 217 -5.73 10.28 11.41
CA VAL A 217 -4.41 9.91 10.88
C VAL A 217 -3.29 10.68 11.59
N SER A 218 -3.46 11.96 11.86
CA SER A 218 -2.43 12.81 12.50
C SER A 218 -2.21 12.57 14.01
N ARG A 219 -2.90 11.61 14.62
CA ARG A 219 -2.81 11.37 16.08
C ARG A 219 -1.58 10.56 16.52
N PHE A 220 -0.87 9.94 15.63
CA PHE A 220 0.31 9.15 15.96
C PHE A 220 1.59 10.00 15.80
N PRO A 221 2.57 9.96 16.73
CA PRO A 221 3.89 10.54 16.47
C PRO A 221 4.63 9.74 15.41
N GLN A 222 4.54 8.41 15.45
CA GLN A 222 5.10 7.52 14.46
C GLN A 222 4.12 6.40 14.12
N ILE A 223 4.13 6.00 12.84
CA ILE A 223 3.46 4.81 12.33
C ILE A 223 4.54 3.94 11.69
N VAL A 224 4.58 2.66 12.01
CA VAL A 224 5.45 1.70 11.36
C VAL A 224 4.65 0.47 10.95
N GLY A 225 5.02 -0.17 9.87
CA GLY A 225 4.39 -1.44 9.49
C GLY A 225 4.73 -1.89 8.09
N GLU A 226 4.17 -3.03 7.76
CA GLU A 226 4.19 -3.59 6.43
C GLU A 226 2.97 -3.12 5.64
N PHE A 227 3.24 -2.63 4.44
CA PHE A 227 2.22 -2.24 3.49
C PHE A 227 2.27 -3.22 2.33
N HIS A 228 1.23 -4.02 2.25
CA HIS A 228 1.11 -5.11 1.29
C HIS A 228 0.42 -4.65 -0.01
N PHE A 229 0.48 -5.50 -1.04
CA PHE A 229 -0.30 -5.35 -2.26
C PHE A 229 0.08 -4.15 -3.14
N PHE A 230 1.37 -3.76 -3.18
CA PHE A 230 1.82 -2.76 -4.15
C PHE A 230 1.65 -3.22 -5.61
N GLU A 231 1.53 -4.54 -5.87
CA GLU A 231 1.12 -5.06 -7.18
C GLU A 231 -0.19 -4.44 -7.68
N GLY A 232 -1.07 -4.04 -6.76
CA GLY A 232 -2.30 -3.33 -7.06
C GLY A 232 -2.11 -2.04 -7.87
N PHE A 233 -0.91 -1.44 -7.85
CA PHE A 233 -0.59 -0.32 -8.74
C PHE A 233 -0.67 -0.71 -10.22
N SER A 234 -0.24 -1.92 -10.57
CA SER A 234 -0.24 -2.41 -11.95
C SER A 234 -1.48 -3.22 -12.31
N ALA A 235 -2.06 -3.93 -11.34
CA ALA A 235 -3.09 -4.93 -11.59
C ALA A 235 -4.49 -4.34 -11.87
N ASP A 236 -4.89 -3.27 -11.17
CA ASP A 236 -6.24 -2.70 -11.29
C ASP A 236 -6.22 -1.17 -11.06
N PRO A 237 -6.79 -0.37 -11.98
CA PRO A 237 -6.91 1.08 -11.78
C PRO A 237 -7.65 1.49 -10.50
N ARG A 238 -8.54 0.66 -9.97
CA ARG A 238 -9.25 0.94 -8.70
C ARG A 238 -8.31 0.76 -7.52
N CYS A 239 -7.50 -0.31 -7.51
CA CYS A 239 -6.47 -0.54 -6.50
C CYS A 239 -5.41 0.58 -6.56
N ARG A 240 -4.95 0.94 -7.76
CA ARG A 240 -4.00 2.04 -7.96
C ARG A 240 -4.53 3.36 -7.38
N ARG A 241 -5.79 3.73 -7.66
CA ARG A 241 -6.42 4.93 -7.08
C ARG A 241 -6.56 4.86 -5.57
N LEU A 242 -6.89 3.68 -5.01
CA LEU A 242 -6.98 3.48 -3.56
C LEU A 242 -5.60 3.70 -2.92
N ILE A 243 -4.58 3.01 -3.40
CA ILE A 243 -3.22 3.12 -2.89
C ILE A 243 -2.72 4.57 -2.99
N THR A 244 -2.85 5.21 -4.16
CA THR A 244 -2.43 6.61 -4.37
C THR A 244 -3.15 7.57 -3.42
N ARG A 245 -4.45 7.41 -3.21
CA ARG A 245 -5.25 8.24 -2.30
C ARG A 245 -4.82 8.07 -0.85
N VAL A 246 -4.56 6.84 -0.43
CA VAL A 246 -4.09 6.56 0.93
C VAL A 246 -2.67 7.07 1.14
N LEU A 247 -1.76 6.83 0.20
CA LEU A 247 -0.41 7.39 0.26
C LEU A 247 -0.43 8.92 0.36
N LYS A 248 -1.25 9.58 -0.45
CA LYS A 248 -1.40 11.03 -0.35
C LYS A 248 -1.91 11.45 1.03
N LYS A 249 -2.94 10.81 1.56
CA LYS A 249 -3.48 11.10 2.89
C LYS A 249 -2.43 10.93 3.99
N LEU A 250 -1.65 9.85 3.95
CA LEU A 250 -0.57 9.63 4.90
C LEU A 250 0.52 10.68 4.76
N THR A 251 0.99 10.95 3.54
CA THR A 251 2.13 11.86 3.31
C THR A 251 1.76 13.34 3.43
N ASP A 252 0.49 13.71 3.41
CA ASP A 252 0.03 15.04 3.80
C ASP A 252 0.30 15.32 5.30
N SER A 253 0.19 14.29 6.16
CA SER A 253 0.41 14.40 7.62
C SER A 253 1.79 13.91 8.07
N TYR A 254 2.42 13.03 7.32
CA TYR A 254 3.66 12.35 7.67
C TYR A 254 4.75 12.50 6.62
N ALA A 255 5.99 12.37 7.06
CA ALA A 255 7.11 12.05 6.19
C ALA A 255 7.45 10.56 6.34
N VAL A 256 7.76 9.89 5.25
CA VAL A 256 8.47 8.62 5.32
C VAL A 256 9.88 8.92 5.80
N VAL A 257 10.32 8.28 6.88
CA VAL A 257 11.67 8.44 7.43
C VAL A 257 12.52 7.19 7.26
N HIS A 258 11.88 6.06 7.02
CA HIS A 258 12.52 4.81 6.67
C HIS A 258 11.66 4.00 5.72
N ILE A 259 12.32 3.27 4.82
CA ILE A 259 11.70 2.36 3.86
C ILE A 259 12.59 1.15 3.66
N HIS A 260 12.02 -0.03 3.70
CA HIS A 260 12.69 -1.30 3.41
C HIS A 260 11.75 -2.19 2.59
N ALA A 261 12.30 -3.01 1.71
CA ALA A 261 11.50 -3.98 0.96
C ALA A 261 11.48 -5.31 1.68
N ASN A 262 10.30 -5.84 1.99
CA ASN A 262 10.21 -7.17 2.56
C ASN A 262 10.64 -8.21 1.52
N SER A 263 11.72 -8.94 1.80
CA SER A 263 12.31 -9.91 0.89
C SER A 263 11.53 -11.23 0.77
N TRP A 264 10.49 -11.46 1.60
CA TRP A 264 9.52 -12.53 1.38
C TRP A 264 8.55 -12.20 0.25
N GLY A 265 8.26 -10.91 0.04
CA GLY A 265 7.37 -10.45 -1.02
C GLY A 265 7.94 -10.65 -2.43
N ASP A 266 7.04 -10.78 -3.40
CA ASP A 266 7.40 -10.85 -4.81
C ASP A 266 7.74 -9.46 -5.38
N PHE A 267 8.44 -9.45 -6.52
CA PHE A 267 8.66 -8.25 -7.33
C PHE A 267 7.70 -8.19 -8.50
N HIS A 268 7.18 -6.99 -8.72
CA HIS A 268 6.34 -6.71 -9.88
C HIS A 268 7.04 -5.75 -10.82
N THR A 269 6.73 -5.88 -12.10
CA THR A 269 7.25 -4.99 -13.13
C THR A 269 6.10 -4.41 -13.93
N PHE A 270 6.05 -3.09 -14.02
CA PHE A 270 5.13 -2.39 -14.90
C PHE A 270 5.90 -1.42 -15.79
N ASN A 271 5.87 -1.68 -17.10
CA ASN A 271 6.54 -0.84 -18.12
C ASN A 271 7.97 -0.42 -17.72
N ASN A 272 8.83 -1.40 -17.40
CA ASN A 272 10.23 -1.25 -16.98
C ASN A 272 10.45 -0.61 -15.57
N ILE A 273 9.40 -0.38 -14.78
CA ILE A 273 9.54 -0.06 -13.36
C ILE A 273 9.36 -1.35 -12.58
N ALA A 274 10.41 -1.77 -11.89
CA ALA A 274 10.34 -2.88 -10.95
C ALA A 274 10.14 -2.34 -9.53
N PHE A 275 9.25 -2.96 -8.77
CA PHE A 275 8.94 -2.59 -7.39
C PHE A 275 8.53 -3.80 -6.55
N PRO A 276 8.83 -3.79 -5.23
CA PRO A 276 8.42 -4.86 -4.34
C PRO A 276 6.92 -4.82 -4.07
N ASN A 277 6.32 -5.97 -3.80
CA ASN A 277 4.92 -6.08 -3.43
C ASN A 277 4.64 -5.66 -1.98
N VAL A 278 5.64 -5.80 -1.11
CA VAL A 278 5.55 -5.47 0.32
C VAL A 278 6.66 -4.50 0.69
N LEU A 279 6.28 -3.40 1.35
CA LEU A 279 7.21 -2.39 1.87
C LEU A 279 7.01 -2.20 3.37
N GLU A 280 8.08 -2.28 4.12
CA GLU A 280 8.16 -1.78 5.49
C GLU A 280 8.34 -0.27 5.45
N LEU A 281 7.42 0.46 6.04
CA LEU A 281 7.41 1.92 6.03
C LEU A 281 7.37 2.47 7.45
N THR A 282 8.22 3.45 7.72
CA THR A 282 8.13 4.24 8.95
C THR A 282 7.79 5.66 8.60
N PHE A 283 6.67 6.11 9.14
CA PHE A 283 6.14 7.45 9.00
C PHE A 283 6.37 8.25 10.28
N ALA A 284 6.87 9.48 10.16
CA ALA A 284 7.02 10.43 11.25
C ALA A 284 6.10 11.65 11.03
N ASN A 285 5.38 12.07 12.05
CA ASN A 285 4.41 13.16 11.98
C ASN A 285 5.09 14.49 11.67
N ARG A 286 4.71 15.14 10.56
CA ARG A 286 5.29 16.42 10.09
C ARG A 286 5.09 17.57 11.07
N GLY A 287 4.05 17.50 11.90
CA GLY A 287 3.78 18.52 12.93
C GLY A 287 4.66 18.39 14.17
N LEU A 288 5.36 17.26 14.34
CA LEU A 288 6.15 16.96 15.54
C LEU A 288 7.65 16.95 15.28
N TYR A 289 8.07 16.62 14.07
CA TYR A 289 9.47 16.36 13.75
C TYR A 289 10.04 17.38 12.75
N PRO A 290 11.24 17.94 12.99
CA PRO A 290 11.94 18.81 12.05
C PRO A 290 12.55 17.96 10.93
N LEU A 291 11.96 18.08 9.74
CA LEU A 291 12.32 17.26 8.57
C LEU A 291 13.34 17.97 7.68
N SER A 292 14.18 17.19 7.03
CA SER A 292 15.15 17.63 6.03
C SER A 292 15.30 16.58 4.93
N GLU A 293 15.88 16.97 3.81
CA GLU A 293 16.26 16.02 2.77
C GLU A 293 17.32 15.04 3.28
N THR A 294 17.33 13.83 2.72
CA THR A 294 18.33 12.81 3.02
C THR A 294 18.99 12.28 1.77
N ASN A 295 20.27 11.94 1.89
CA ASN A 295 21.04 11.17 0.92
C ASN A 295 21.24 9.70 1.39
N GLU A 296 20.53 9.28 2.42
CA GLU A 296 20.56 7.91 2.91
C GLU A 296 20.15 6.94 1.80
N LYS A 297 20.81 5.82 1.76
CA LYS A 297 20.50 4.74 0.81
C LYS A 297 19.72 3.65 1.53
N PHE A 298 18.79 3.06 0.81
CA PHE A 298 17.97 1.96 1.32
C PHE A 298 18.18 0.70 0.46
N PRO A 299 18.48 -0.45 1.09
CA PRO A 299 18.55 -0.67 2.54
C PRO A 299 19.73 0.08 3.18
N GLY A 300 19.54 0.50 4.43
CA GLY A 300 20.53 1.18 5.27
C GLY A 300 21.27 0.23 6.21
N ILE A 301 22.11 0.78 7.10
CA ILE A 301 22.93 -0.01 8.03
C ILE A 301 22.09 -0.73 9.12
N LEU A 302 20.87 -0.28 9.36
CA LEU A 302 19.94 -0.88 10.34
C LEU A 302 19.05 -1.95 9.71
N ASP A 303 19.11 -2.12 8.39
CA ASP A 303 18.31 -3.11 7.67
C ASP A 303 19.03 -4.46 7.60
N ALA A 304 18.24 -5.48 7.44
CA ALA A 304 18.64 -6.81 7.05
C ALA A 304 17.49 -7.48 6.29
N PRO A 305 17.76 -8.38 5.34
CA PRO A 305 16.70 -9.03 4.58
C PRO A 305 15.77 -9.80 5.52
N ASN A 306 14.45 -9.71 5.30
CA ASN A 306 13.46 -10.46 6.08
C ASN A 306 13.70 -11.97 5.95
N ASP A 307 13.97 -12.46 4.72
CA ASP A 307 14.46 -13.81 4.48
C ASP A 307 16.00 -13.83 4.45
N PRO A 308 16.67 -14.41 5.45
CA PRO A 308 18.14 -14.50 5.46
C PRO A 308 18.72 -15.27 4.28
N GLY A 309 17.92 -16.05 3.56
CA GLY A 309 18.31 -16.79 2.36
C GLY A 309 18.28 -15.99 1.08
N ARG A 310 17.78 -14.74 1.12
CA ARG A 310 17.66 -13.85 -0.04
C ARG A 310 18.53 -12.61 0.13
N PRO A 311 19.03 -12.01 -0.97
CA PRO A 311 19.70 -10.73 -0.89
C PRO A 311 18.70 -9.63 -0.54
N ASP A 312 19.17 -8.60 0.14
CA ASP A 312 18.39 -7.42 0.40
C ASP A 312 18.18 -6.56 -0.86
N VAL A 313 17.15 -5.74 -0.88
CA VAL A 313 16.63 -5.08 -2.06
C VAL A 313 16.96 -3.60 -2.08
N HIS A 314 17.68 -3.13 -3.09
CA HIS A 314 18.00 -1.73 -3.27
C HIS A 314 16.81 -0.92 -3.83
N LEU A 315 16.35 0.08 -3.05
CA LEU A 315 15.18 0.90 -3.36
C LEU A 315 15.52 2.29 -3.95
N ASN A 316 16.80 2.62 -4.12
CA ASN A 316 17.22 4.00 -4.48
C ASN A 316 16.73 4.48 -5.85
N THR A 317 16.27 3.60 -6.71
CA THR A 317 15.70 3.92 -8.02
C THR A 317 14.18 4.05 -8.01
N LEU A 318 13.52 3.73 -6.90
CA LEU A 318 12.07 3.63 -6.82
C LEU A 318 11.37 4.99 -7.02
N TRP A 319 12.01 6.07 -6.62
CA TRP A 319 11.50 7.45 -6.71
C TRP A 319 12.19 8.35 -7.73
N SER A 320 12.97 7.77 -8.65
CA SER A 320 13.67 8.48 -9.72
C SER A 320 12.77 8.89 -10.91
#